data_ac5cc3ac779c5d9ba029d4c1c1ff09fa
#
_entry.id   ac5cc3ac779c5d9ba029d4c1c1ff09fa
#
_cell.length_a   1.000
_cell.length_b   1.000
_cell.length_c   1.000
_cell.angle_alpha   90.00
_cell.angle_beta   90.00
_cell.angle_gamma   90.00
#
_symmetry.space_group_name_H-M   'P 1'
#
loop_
_entity.id
_entity.type
_entity.pdbx_description
1 polymer ?
#
loop_
_entity_poly.entity_id
_entity_poly.type
_entity_poly.pdbx_seq_one_letter_code
_entity_poly.pdbx_strand_id
1 'polypeptide(L)'
;MRSSYDCVIIGGGVSGLTIGYELCLRGMTNILVVEKSYLGHGATGRNGGGVRAQWTTKENIQIAKESVESFRKLSEELGYNIWFRQGGYLFLAENEEQVEILHNNVRFHNENGVGTRFIESDGLNGIVPALDSKKFLGGAFNRTDGTLFPFPLLWGYRDRILEMGGEIATMTEVQGIDVENRKIVSVRTSAGKIATEKIVNAAGEASGGIGDLAGVNIPIVPYRHEILVTEPLKPFLDPMVVTMTNKLYMSQSIRGELIGGISDPKEMPSDSWTSSIRFAQRMSREILHLFPKLGAARILRQWAGSYDVSPDNSPILGGVDALPGFFLACGYSGHGLMISPKVGKMMADLIAKNEKNPLLGNFELSRFEKTEGPRKETLVIG
;
A
#
# COMPACT_ATOMS: atom_id res chain seq x y z
N MET A 1 -12.65 0.57 26.02
CA MET A 1 -11.38 -0.19 26.04
C MET A 1 -11.29 -0.98 27.33
N ARG A 2 -10.86 -2.24 27.25
CA ARG A 2 -10.56 -3.10 28.39
C ARG A 2 -9.17 -2.76 28.96
N SER A 3 -8.85 -3.27 30.15
CA SER A 3 -7.52 -3.09 30.77
C SER A 3 -6.44 -3.99 30.15
N SER A 4 -6.82 -5.07 29.45
CA SER A 4 -5.89 -6.02 28.80
C SER A 4 -6.44 -6.60 27.51
N TYR A 5 -5.54 -6.91 26.58
CA TYR A 5 -5.82 -7.57 25.31
C TYR A 5 -4.74 -8.59 24.96
N ASP A 6 -5.12 -9.61 24.19
CA ASP A 6 -4.18 -10.63 23.71
C ASP A 6 -3.22 -10.05 22.65
N CYS A 7 -3.67 -9.02 21.92
CA CYS A 7 -2.86 -8.30 20.96
C CYS A 7 -3.33 -6.85 20.82
N VAL A 8 -2.40 -5.90 20.80
CA VAL A 8 -2.65 -4.49 20.46
C VAL A 8 -2.03 -4.19 19.11
N ILE A 9 -2.84 -3.67 18.19
CA ILE A 9 -2.42 -3.28 16.83
C ILE A 9 -2.34 -1.76 16.78
N ILE A 10 -1.16 -1.22 16.49
CA ILE A 10 -0.90 0.22 16.41
C ILE A 10 -1.01 0.67 14.96
N GLY A 11 -2.06 1.44 14.67
CA GLY A 11 -2.38 1.99 13.34
C GLY A 11 -3.69 1.48 12.77
N GLY A 12 -4.62 2.40 12.50
CA GLY A 12 -5.95 2.17 11.90
C GLY A 12 -5.97 2.32 10.38
N GLY A 13 -4.84 2.06 9.72
CA GLY A 13 -4.73 1.94 8.27
C GLY A 13 -5.12 0.55 7.78
N VAL A 14 -5.03 0.34 6.45
CA VAL A 14 -5.39 -0.95 5.84
C VAL A 14 -4.60 -2.11 6.41
N SER A 15 -3.31 -1.92 6.71
CA SER A 15 -2.45 -2.98 7.26
C SER A 15 -2.95 -3.44 8.64
N GLY A 16 -3.15 -2.50 9.57
CA GLY A 16 -3.63 -2.83 10.92
C GLY A 16 -5.03 -3.42 10.93
N LEU A 17 -5.96 -2.84 10.15
CA LEU A 17 -7.34 -3.35 10.08
C LEU A 17 -7.42 -4.73 9.44
N THR A 18 -6.64 -4.99 8.38
CA THR A 18 -6.61 -6.32 7.75
C THR A 18 -6.05 -7.38 8.70
N ILE A 19 -4.97 -7.06 9.43
CA ILE A 19 -4.40 -7.95 10.43
C ILE A 19 -5.41 -8.21 11.56
N GLY A 20 -6.06 -7.16 12.06
CA GLY A 20 -7.10 -7.29 13.09
C GLY A 20 -8.26 -8.18 12.66
N TYR A 21 -8.77 -7.99 11.45
CA TYR A 21 -9.81 -8.84 10.86
C TYR A 21 -9.37 -10.30 10.76
N GLU A 22 -8.17 -10.54 10.23
CA GLU A 22 -7.64 -11.89 10.06
C GLU A 22 -7.33 -12.59 11.40
N LEU A 23 -6.95 -11.85 12.44
CA LEU A 23 -6.81 -12.38 13.80
C LEU A 23 -8.17 -12.81 14.37
N CYS A 24 -9.21 -12.00 14.20
CA CYS A 24 -10.57 -12.36 14.62
C CYS A 24 -11.08 -13.61 13.90
N LEU A 25 -10.84 -13.75 12.60
CA LEU A 25 -11.17 -14.97 11.85
C LEU A 25 -10.48 -16.22 12.38
N ARG A 26 -9.32 -16.09 13.03
CA ARG A 26 -8.58 -17.19 13.67
C ARG A 26 -8.97 -17.42 15.13
N GLY A 27 -10.01 -16.73 15.61
CA GLY A 27 -10.53 -16.86 16.98
C GLY A 27 -9.81 -15.99 18.01
N MET A 28 -8.80 -15.19 17.63
CA MET A 28 -8.19 -14.20 18.51
C MET A 28 -9.01 -12.90 18.46
N THR A 29 -10.07 -12.82 19.24
CA THR A 29 -11.01 -11.71 19.22
C THR A 29 -10.79 -10.68 20.33
N ASN A 30 -10.00 -11.01 21.36
CA ASN A 30 -9.61 -10.06 22.41
C ASN A 30 -8.45 -9.18 21.91
N ILE A 31 -8.70 -8.41 20.84
CA ILE A 31 -7.73 -7.50 20.23
C ILE A 31 -8.20 -6.05 20.31
N LEU A 32 -7.23 -5.14 20.28
CA LEU A 32 -7.48 -3.70 20.18
C LEU A 32 -6.68 -3.09 19.04
N VAL A 33 -7.34 -2.42 18.12
CA VAL A 33 -6.70 -1.52 17.15
C VAL A 33 -6.70 -0.11 17.74
N VAL A 34 -5.52 0.51 17.89
CA VAL A 34 -5.38 1.91 18.32
C VAL A 34 -4.95 2.79 17.17
N GLU A 35 -5.65 3.91 16.98
CA GLU A 35 -5.39 4.89 15.93
C GLU A 35 -5.36 6.30 16.52
N LYS A 36 -4.27 7.05 16.30
CA LYS A 36 -4.09 8.40 16.85
C LYS A 36 -5.11 9.42 16.33
N SER A 37 -5.70 9.15 15.18
CA SER A 37 -6.68 10.03 14.54
C SER A 37 -7.94 9.26 14.14
N TYR A 38 -8.39 9.34 12.91
CA TYR A 38 -9.49 8.57 12.35
C TYR A 38 -8.96 7.43 11.44
N LEU A 39 -9.75 6.39 11.23
CA LEU A 39 -9.37 5.25 10.39
C LEU A 39 -9.00 5.70 8.97
N GLY A 40 -7.84 5.26 8.50
CA GLY A 40 -7.33 5.65 7.20
C GLY A 40 -6.75 7.07 7.13
N HIS A 41 -6.54 7.75 8.26
CA HIS A 41 -5.93 9.09 8.30
C HIS A 41 -4.57 9.17 7.59
N GLY A 42 -3.74 8.16 7.68
CA GLY A 42 -2.43 8.08 7.02
C GLY A 42 -2.51 7.78 5.52
N ALA A 43 -1.50 7.07 5.00
CA ALA A 43 -1.34 6.77 3.57
C ALA A 43 -2.57 6.07 2.95
N THR A 44 -3.27 5.24 3.72
CA THR A 44 -4.42 4.47 3.19
C THR A 44 -5.56 5.35 2.67
N GLY A 45 -5.91 6.42 3.35
CA GLY A 45 -6.97 7.35 2.90
C GLY A 45 -6.49 8.37 1.88
N ARG A 46 -5.21 8.36 1.51
CA ARG A 46 -4.57 9.34 0.63
C ARG A 46 -4.04 8.75 -0.67
N ASN A 47 -4.27 7.46 -0.91
CA ASN A 47 -3.74 6.76 -2.09
C ASN A 47 -4.67 6.83 -3.31
N GLY A 48 -4.15 6.44 -4.47
CA GLY A 48 -4.88 6.39 -5.75
C GLY A 48 -5.66 5.10 -5.99
N GLY A 49 -5.71 4.17 -5.03
CA GLY A 49 -6.50 2.93 -5.11
C GLY A 49 -5.95 1.85 -6.04
N GLY A 50 -4.72 1.98 -6.53
CA GLY A 50 -4.14 1.00 -7.45
C GLY A 50 -3.89 -0.38 -6.81
N VAL A 51 -4.16 -1.43 -7.58
CA VAL A 51 -3.92 -2.85 -7.21
C VAL A 51 -3.30 -3.55 -8.41
N ARG A 52 -2.07 -4.07 -8.24
CA ARG A 52 -1.34 -4.73 -9.32
C ARG A 52 -0.51 -5.91 -8.84
N ALA A 53 -0.28 -6.88 -9.73
CA ALA A 53 0.62 -8.01 -9.54
C ALA A 53 1.95 -7.86 -10.32
N GLN A 54 2.14 -6.81 -11.07
CA GLN A 54 3.34 -6.49 -11.85
C GLN A 54 4.44 -5.93 -10.94
N TRP A 55 5.42 -6.77 -10.52
CA TRP A 55 6.53 -6.44 -9.65
C TRP A 55 7.84 -7.03 -10.18
N THR A 56 9.00 -6.62 -9.66
CA THR A 56 10.32 -7.06 -10.12
C THR A 56 11.01 -8.06 -9.20
N THR A 57 10.37 -8.43 -8.09
CA THR A 57 10.81 -9.50 -7.20
C THR A 57 9.76 -10.60 -7.11
N LYS A 58 10.19 -11.87 -7.06
CA LYS A 58 9.29 -13.03 -7.03
C LYS A 58 8.38 -13.02 -5.81
N GLU A 59 8.91 -12.62 -4.68
CA GLU A 59 8.22 -12.58 -3.40
C GLU A 59 7.08 -11.54 -3.43
N ASN A 60 7.36 -10.34 -3.94
CA ASN A 60 6.32 -9.31 -4.11
C ASN A 60 5.25 -9.74 -5.13
N ILE A 61 5.63 -10.39 -6.24
CA ILE A 61 4.66 -10.96 -7.20
C ILE A 61 3.74 -11.94 -6.49
N GLN A 62 4.28 -12.86 -5.69
CA GLN A 62 3.48 -13.89 -5.04
C GLN A 62 2.48 -13.28 -4.06
N ILE A 63 2.91 -12.35 -3.19
CA ILE A 63 2.00 -11.65 -2.27
C ILE A 63 0.93 -10.89 -3.04
N ALA A 64 1.32 -10.17 -4.10
CA ALA A 64 0.41 -9.34 -4.86
C ALA A 64 -0.63 -10.17 -5.63
N LYS A 65 -0.25 -11.27 -6.27
CA LYS A 65 -1.19 -12.20 -6.94
C LYS A 65 -2.27 -12.70 -5.99
N GLU A 66 -1.85 -13.22 -4.83
CA GLU A 66 -2.80 -13.74 -3.84
C GLU A 66 -3.68 -12.64 -3.26
N SER A 67 -3.17 -11.40 -3.19
CA SER A 67 -3.97 -10.25 -2.78
C SER A 67 -5.00 -9.85 -3.84
N VAL A 68 -4.63 -9.83 -5.12
CA VAL A 68 -5.57 -9.57 -6.24
C VAL A 68 -6.72 -10.58 -6.21
N GLU A 69 -6.44 -11.88 -6.02
CA GLU A 69 -7.47 -12.91 -5.90
C GLU A 69 -8.37 -12.69 -4.67
N SER A 70 -7.79 -12.24 -3.55
CA SER A 70 -8.57 -11.92 -2.35
C SER A 70 -9.51 -10.73 -2.59
N PHE A 71 -9.05 -9.66 -3.25
CA PHE A 71 -9.89 -8.48 -3.53
C PHE A 71 -11.15 -8.80 -4.33
N ARG A 72 -11.14 -9.84 -5.17
CA ARG A 72 -12.33 -10.27 -5.93
C ARG A 72 -13.49 -10.72 -5.03
N LYS A 73 -13.18 -11.22 -3.84
CA LYS A 73 -14.16 -11.78 -2.89
C LYS A 73 -14.47 -10.84 -1.74
N LEU A 74 -13.59 -9.88 -1.45
CA LEU A 74 -13.69 -9.04 -0.26
C LEU A 74 -14.97 -8.21 -0.19
N SER A 75 -15.57 -7.81 -1.32
CA SER A 75 -16.86 -7.09 -1.30
C SER A 75 -17.97 -7.92 -0.66
N GLU A 76 -18.03 -9.22 -0.96
CA GLU A 76 -18.98 -10.16 -0.38
C GLU A 76 -18.63 -10.48 1.09
N GLU A 77 -17.37 -10.81 1.36
CA GLU A 77 -16.88 -11.19 2.69
C GLU A 77 -17.07 -10.06 3.71
N LEU A 78 -16.85 -8.82 3.29
CA LEU A 78 -16.97 -7.63 4.17
C LEU A 78 -18.37 -7.03 4.20
N GLY A 79 -19.25 -7.37 3.26
CA GLY A 79 -20.55 -6.73 3.11
C GLY A 79 -20.50 -5.28 2.59
N TYR A 80 -19.40 -4.88 1.99
CA TYR A 80 -19.18 -3.55 1.42
C TYR A 80 -18.68 -3.65 -0.01
N ASN A 81 -19.29 -2.95 -0.95
CA ASN A 81 -18.74 -2.84 -2.29
C ASN A 81 -17.46 -1.97 -2.24
N ILE A 82 -16.30 -2.62 -2.34
CA ILE A 82 -14.99 -1.95 -2.36
C ILE A 82 -14.66 -1.34 -3.72
N TRP A 83 -15.54 -1.48 -4.70
CA TRP A 83 -15.39 -1.00 -6.08
C TRP A 83 -14.10 -1.48 -6.74
N PHE A 84 -13.73 -2.72 -6.49
CA PHE A 84 -12.59 -3.33 -7.17
C PHE A 84 -12.93 -3.55 -8.64
N ARG A 85 -12.29 -2.76 -9.50
CA ARG A 85 -12.46 -2.78 -10.95
C ARG A 85 -11.17 -3.23 -11.61
N GLN A 86 -11.24 -4.36 -12.32
CA GLN A 86 -10.13 -4.92 -13.07
C GLN A 86 -10.08 -4.35 -14.49
N GLY A 87 -9.82 -3.06 -14.62
CA GLY A 87 -9.56 -2.37 -15.88
C GLY A 87 -8.15 -2.63 -16.42
N GLY A 88 -7.28 -3.15 -15.56
CA GLY A 88 -5.88 -3.42 -15.86
C GLY A 88 -4.92 -2.35 -15.36
N TYR A 89 -3.62 -2.61 -15.59
CA TYR A 89 -2.51 -1.67 -15.38
C TYR A 89 -1.63 -1.64 -16.62
N LEU A 90 -1.35 -0.46 -17.12
CA LEU A 90 -0.54 -0.22 -18.31
C LEU A 90 0.68 0.63 -17.98
N PHE A 91 1.87 0.05 -18.09
CA PHE A 91 3.13 0.77 -18.01
C PHE A 91 3.56 1.20 -19.41
N LEU A 92 3.81 2.48 -19.62
CA LEU A 92 4.14 3.08 -20.92
C LEU A 92 5.62 3.38 -21.05
N ALA A 93 6.24 2.98 -22.16
CA ALA A 93 7.63 3.22 -22.53
C ALA A 93 7.75 4.29 -23.61
N GLU A 94 8.62 5.28 -23.40
CA GLU A 94 8.88 6.41 -24.31
C GLU A 94 10.20 6.25 -25.09
N ASN A 95 11.07 5.33 -24.69
CA ASN A 95 12.36 5.08 -25.33
C ASN A 95 12.71 3.58 -25.34
N GLU A 96 13.73 3.21 -26.11
CA GLU A 96 14.16 1.82 -26.30
C GLU A 96 14.65 1.14 -25.00
N GLU A 97 15.32 1.87 -24.11
CA GLU A 97 15.75 1.33 -22.82
C GLU A 97 14.55 0.89 -21.97
N GLN A 98 13.51 1.71 -21.94
CA GLN A 98 12.26 1.38 -21.23
C GLN A 98 11.52 0.22 -21.87
N VAL A 99 11.54 0.12 -23.20
CA VAL A 99 10.98 -1.03 -23.94
C VAL A 99 11.68 -2.32 -23.53
N GLU A 100 13.02 -2.33 -23.50
CA GLU A 100 13.81 -3.49 -23.07
C GLU A 100 13.48 -3.88 -21.61
N ILE A 101 13.43 -2.90 -20.70
CA ILE A 101 13.02 -3.11 -19.30
C ILE A 101 11.63 -3.76 -19.23
N LEU A 102 10.66 -3.24 -19.99
CA LEU A 102 9.30 -3.78 -19.99
C LEU A 102 9.22 -5.18 -20.59
N HIS A 103 9.98 -5.50 -21.65
CA HIS A 103 10.05 -6.86 -22.18
C HIS A 103 10.63 -7.85 -21.15
N ASN A 104 11.70 -7.47 -20.46
CA ASN A 104 12.28 -8.28 -19.39
C ASN A 104 11.27 -8.49 -18.24
N ASN A 105 10.56 -7.42 -17.83
CA ASN A 105 9.51 -7.52 -16.82
C ASN A 105 8.36 -8.42 -17.27
N VAL A 106 7.88 -8.30 -18.51
CA VAL A 106 6.82 -9.16 -19.06
C VAL A 106 7.21 -10.62 -19.02
N ARG A 107 8.45 -10.96 -19.42
CA ARG A 107 8.97 -12.33 -19.31
C ARG A 107 8.96 -12.82 -17.87
N PHE A 108 9.53 -12.03 -16.97
CA PHE A 108 9.60 -12.36 -15.55
C PHE A 108 8.22 -12.50 -14.91
N HIS A 109 7.28 -11.63 -15.25
CA HIS A 109 5.89 -11.72 -14.79
C HIS A 109 5.26 -13.04 -15.22
N ASN A 110 5.39 -13.42 -16.51
CA ASN A 110 4.80 -14.65 -17.05
C ASN A 110 5.42 -15.91 -16.44
N GLU A 111 6.75 -15.93 -16.22
CA GLU A 111 7.45 -17.01 -15.52
C GLU A 111 6.94 -17.19 -14.07
N ASN A 112 6.42 -16.12 -13.45
CA ASN A 112 5.84 -16.15 -12.11
C ASN A 112 4.29 -16.18 -12.11
N GLY A 113 3.67 -16.46 -13.28
CA GLY A 113 2.25 -16.67 -13.45
C GLY A 113 1.40 -15.38 -13.35
N VAL A 114 1.97 -14.24 -13.76
CA VAL A 114 1.24 -12.98 -13.98
C VAL A 114 1.11 -12.78 -15.48
N GLY A 115 -0.12 -12.78 -16.00
CA GLY A 115 -0.42 -12.74 -17.43
C GLY A 115 -0.21 -11.37 -18.08
N THR A 116 1.00 -10.80 -17.94
CA THR A 116 1.36 -9.51 -18.54
C THR A 116 1.70 -9.68 -20.00
N ARG A 117 1.26 -8.75 -20.84
CA ARG A 117 1.59 -8.71 -22.27
C ARG A 117 2.26 -7.40 -22.61
N PHE A 118 3.23 -7.43 -23.52
CA PHE A 118 3.72 -6.23 -24.17
C PHE A 118 2.73 -5.83 -25.27
N ILE A 119 2.44 -4.55 -25.37
CA ILE A 119 1.54 -3.95 -26.36
C ILE A 119 2.39 -2.98 -27.16
N GLU A 120 2.47 -3.20 -28.48
CA GLU A 120 3.17 -2.30 -29.40
C GLU A 120 2.46 -0.94 -29.50
N SER A 121 3.16 0.08 -29.99
CA SER A 121 2.65 1.45 -30.08
C SER A 121 1.30 1.57 -30.79
N ASP A 122 1.10 0.83 -31.88
CA ASP A 122 -0.13 0.81 -32.67
C ASP A 122 -1.31 0.15 -31.93
N GLY A 123 -1.03 -0.75 -30.98
CA GLY A 123 -2.02 -1.42 -30.13
C GLY A 123 -2.48 -0.61 -28.93
N LEU A 124 -1.73 0.43 -28.52
CA LEU A 124 -2.02 1.19 -27.28
C LEU A 124 -3.39 1.86 -27.27
N ASN A 125 -3.84 2.40 -28.41
CA ASN A 125 -5.17 3.01 -28.52
C ASN A 125 -6.31 1.98 -28.45
N GLY A 126 -6.03 0.70 -28.64
CA GLY A 126 -6.98 -0.38 -28.34
C GLY A 126 -7.22 -0.58 -26.85
N ILE A 127 -6.27 -0.21 -26.02
CA ILE A 127 -6.38 -0.27 -24.55
C ILE A 127 -6.87 1.06 -23.98
N VAL A 128 -6.27 2.18 -24.45
CA VAL A 128 -6.60 3.55 -23.99
C VAL A 128 -6.88 4.44 -25.22
N PRO A 129 -8.13 4.51 -25.70
CA PRO A 129 -8.47 5.20 -26.96
C PRO A 129 -8.10 6.68 -27.01
N ALA A 130 -8.06 7.36 -25.86
CA ALA A 130 -7.77 8.80 -25.78
C ALA A 130 -6.26 9.12 -25.65
N LEU A 131 -5.41 8.10 -25.51
CA LEU A 131 -3.96 8.26 -25.36
C LEU A 131 -3.34 8.84 -26.64
N ASP A 132 -2.41 9.78 -26.50
CA ASP A 132 -1.53 10.20 -27.59
C ASP A 132 -0.41 9.15 -27.77
N SER A 133 -0.79 8.02 -28.38
CA SER A 133 0.07 6.83 -28.49
C SER A 133 1.35 7.08 -29.29
N LYS A 134 1.40 8.12 -30.13
CA LYS A 134 2.59 8.48 -30.94
C LYS A 134 3.82 8.84 -30.09
N LYS A 135 3.62 9.12 -28.81
CA LYS A 135 4.69 9.46 -27.85
C LYS A 135 5.31 8.23 -27.18
N PHE A 136 4.72 7.06 -27.40
CA PHE A 136 5.12 5.84 -26.71
C PHE A 136 5.50 4.75 -27.73
N LEU A 137 6.60 4.05 -27.44
CA LEU A 137 7.06 2.93 -28.26
C LEU A 137 6.30 1.63 -27.96
N GLY A 138 5.63 1.57 -26.81
CA GLY A 138 4.84 0.43 -26.39
C GLY A 138 4.53 0.47 -24.89
N GLY A 139 4.01 -0.64 -24.37
CA GLY A 139 3.70 -0.74 -22.93
C GLY A 139 3.47 -2.16 -22.45
N ALA A 140 3.65 -2.38 -21.15
CA ALA A 140 3.32 -3.65 -20.50
C ALA A 140 1.94 -3.56 -19.84
N PHE A 141 1.04 -4.46 -20.21
CA PHE A 141 -0.34 -4.47 -19.77
C PHE A 141 -0.73 -5.79 -19.08
N ASN A 142 -1.31 -5.69 -17.90
CA ASN A 142 -1.96 -6.81 -17.22
C ASN A 142 -3.42 -6.48 -16.93
N ARG A 143 -4.34 -7.22 -17.58
CA ARG A 143 -5.79 -7.01 -17.46
C ARG A 143 -6.35 -7.32 -16.09
N THR A 144 -5.71 -8.22 -15.31
CA THR A 144 -6.21 -8.67 -14.00
C THR A 144 -5.91 -7.69 -12.87
N ASP A 145 -5.02 -6.74 -13.10
CA ASP A 145 -4.76 -5.61 -12.21
C ASP A 145 -5.92 -4.60 -12.27
N GLY A 146 -5.96 -3.64 -11.36
CA GLY A 146 -7.06 -2.68 -11.37
C GLY A 146 -6.97 -1.61 -10.29
N THR A 147 -8.13 -1.11 -9.91
CA THR A 147 -8.28 -0.08 -8.88
C THR A 147 -9.43 -0.41 -7.95
N LEU A 148 -9.33 0.07 -6.70
CA LEU A 148 -10.42 -0.01 -5.71
C LEU A 148 -10.56 1.32 -4.96
N PHE A 149 -11.63 1.44 -4.19
CA PHE A 149 -11.81 2.59 -3.31
C PHE A 149 -11.50 2.21 -1.85
N PRO A 150 -10.49 2.83 -1.21
CA PRO A 150 -9.97 2.35 0.07
C PRO A 150 -10.96 2.46 1.24
N PHE A 151 -11.83 3.48 1.27
CA PHE A 151 -12.68 3.71 2.43
C PHE A 151 -13.73 2.62 2.69
N PRO A 152 -14.48 2.11 1.69
CA PRO A 152 -15.38 0.98 1.90
C PRO A 152 -14.64 -0.28 2.39
N LEU A 153 -13.41 -0.50 1.93
CA LEU A 153 -12.56 -1.59 2.41
C LEU A 153 -12.26 -1.44 3.92
N LEU A 154 -11.87 -0.22 4.35
CA LEU A 154 -11.61 0.06 5.76
C LEU A 154 -12.86 -0.09 6.63
N TRP A 155 -14.01 0.40 6.14
CA TRP A 155 -15.29 0.28 6.86
C TRP A 155 -15.71 -1.17 7.00
N GLY A 156 -15.55 -1.96 5.96
CA GLY A 156 -15.84 -3.40 6.00
C GLY A 156 -14.98 -4.13 7.02
N TYR A 157 -13.67 -3.92 7.01
CA TYR A 157 -12.78 -4.50 8.02
C TYR A 157 -13.14 -4.05 9.44
N ARG A 158 -13.38 -2.74 9.63
CA ARG A 158 -13.81 -2.19 10.93
C ARG A 158 -15.05 -2.92 11.47
N ASP A 159 -16.09 -3.00 10.66
CA ASP A 159 -17.37 -3.54 11.11
C ASP A 159 -17.25 -5.04 11.41
N ARG A 160 -16.51 -5.79 10.59
CA ARG A 160 -16.23 -7.21 10.85
C ARG A 160 -15.43 -7.44 12.13
N ILE A 161 -14.40 -6.62 12.40
CA ILE A 161 -13.64 -6.69 13.68
C ILE A 161 -14.59 -6.49 14.86
N LEU A 162 -15.43 -5.46 14.80
CA LEU A 162 -16.37 -5.14 15.90
C LEU A 162 -17.42 -6.23 16.09
N GLU A 163 -18.00 -6.75 15.00
CA GLU A 163 -18.99 -7.85 15.02
C GLU A 163 -18.41 -9.13 15.65
N MET A 164 -17.11 -9.41 15.43
CA MET A 164 -16.43 -10.57 16.01
C MET A 164 -15.93 -10.35 17.45
N GLY A 165 -16.15 -9.16 18.04
CA GLY A 165 -15.81 -8.83 19.42
C GLY A 165 -14.44 -8.18 19.61
N GLY A 166 -13.72 -7.84 18.55
CA GLY A 166 -12.55 -6.97 18.62
C GLY A 166 -12.93 -5.52 18.93
N GLU A 167 -11.97 -4.73 19.38
CA GLU A 167 -12.19 -3.32 19.70
C GLU A 167 -11.30 -2.40 18.84
N ILE A 168 -11.80 -1.19 18.58
CA ILE A 168 -11.08 -0.15 17.83
C ILE A 168 -11.20 1.15 18.61
N ALA A 169 -10.06 1.76 18.92
CA ALA A 169 -9.97 3.04 19.62
C ALA A 169 -9.30 4.08 18.70
N THR A 170 -10.12 4.94 18.12
CA THR A 170 -9.64 6.14 17.39
C THR A 170 -9.33 7.27 18.36
N MET A 171 -8.67 8.33 17.89
CA MET A 171 -8.23 9.47 18.71
C MET A 171 -7.43 9.02 19.95
N THR A 172 -6.68 7.91 19.79
CA THR A 172 -5.91 7.27 20.85
C THR A 172 -4.47 7.07 20.40
N GLU A 173 -3.57 7.88 20.91
CA GLU A 173 -2.16 7.86 20.55
C GLU A 173 -1.35 6.96 21.48
N VAL A 174 -0.47 6.13 20.91
CA VAL A 174 0.52 5.36 21.68
C VAL A 174 1.67 6.28 22.05
N GLN A 175 1.96 6.36 23.35
CA GLN A 175 2.96 7.25 23.94
C GLN A 175 4.14 6.48 24.55
N GLY A 176 4.04 5.16 24.68
CA GLY A 176 5.11 4.32 25.21
C GLY A 176 4.77 2.84 25.16
N ILE A 177 5.81 2.04 25.20
CA ILE A 177 5.75 0.57 25.27
C ILE A 177 6.60 0.15 26.48
N ASP A 178 5.98 -0.54 27.43
CA ASP A 178 6.69 -1.02 28.61
C ASP A 178 7.25 -2.42 28.31
N VAL A 179 8.56 -2.57 28.47
CA VAL A 179 9.30 -3.81 28.23
C VAL A 179 10.03 -4.23 29.50
N GLU A 180 9.80 -5.44 29.98
CA GLU A 180 10.47 -6.03 31.14
C GLU A 180 11.12 -7.36 30.74
N ASN A 181 12.40 -7.55 31.06
CA ASN A 181 13.14 -8.76 30.72
C ASN A 181 13.02 -9.17 29.24
N ARG A 182 13.09 -8.21 28.32
CA ARG A 182 12.92 -8.40 26.86
C ARG A 182 11.54 -8.94 26.47
N LYS A 183 10.52 -8.70 27.25
CA LYS A 183 9.12 -9.04 26.95
C LYS A 183 8.26 -7.79 27.04
N ILE A 184 7.30 -7.68 26.14
CA ILE A 184 6.28 -6.65 26.19
C ILE A 184 5.34 -6.96 27.35
N VAL A 185 5.02 -5.94 28.15
CA VAL A 185 4.07 -6.06 29.25
C VAL A 185 2.88 -5.11 29.13
N SER A 186 3.04 -3.99 28.44
CA SER A 186 1.94 -3.04 28.23
C SER A 186 2.24 -1.99 27.16
N VAL A 187 1.17 -1.33 26.71
CA VAL A 187 1.19 -0.11 25.90
C VAL A 187 0.62 1.05 26.72
N ARG A 188 1.30 2.18 26.74
CA ARG A 188 0.79 3.44 27.30
C ARG A 188 0.20 4.28 26.19
N THR A 189 -1.06 4.66 26.33
CA THR A 189 -1.78 5.48 25.36
C THR A 189 -2.26 6.79 25.99
N SER A 190 -2.71 7.74 25.15
CA SER A 190 -3.38 8.97 25.62
C SER A 190 -4.65 8.71 26.43
N ALA A 191 -5.21 7.49 26.34
CA ALA A 191 -6.43 7.07 27.06
C ALA A 191 -6.14 6.12 28.24
N GLY A 192 -4.88 5.85 28.57
CA GLY A 192 -4.47 5.01 29.68
C GLY A 192 -3.53 3.87 29.32
N LYS A 193 -3.19 3.05 30.31
CA LYS A 193 -2.29 1.90 30.19
C LYS A 193 -3.08 0.64 29.88
N ILE A 194 -2.59 -0.16 28.93
CA ILE A 194 -3.21 -1.38 28.41
C ILE A 194 -2.20 -2.52 28.53
N ALA A 195 -2.53 -3.56 29.28
CA ALA A 195 -1.69 -4.75 29.38
C ALA A 195 -1.81 -5.59 28.09
N THR A 196 -0.66 -6.01 27.55
CA THR A 196 -0.59 -6.93 26.42
C THR A 196 0.81 -7.51 26.31
N GLU A 197 0.92 -8.73 25.80
CA GLU A 197 2.20 -9.37 25.49
C GLU A 197 2.52 -9.34 23.97
N LYS A 198 1.56 -8.91 23.13
CA LYS A 198 1.73 -8.85 21.69
C LYS A 198 1.34 -7.48 21.14
N ILE A 199 2.25 -6.90 20.37
CA ILE A 199 2.05 -5.62 19.67
C ILE A 199 2.33 -5.82 18.19
N VAL A 200 1.44 -5.29 17.34
CA VAL A 200 1.69 -5.14 15.89
C VAL A 200 1.92 -3.67 15.60
N ASN A 201 3.11 -3.32 15.14
CA ASN A 201 3.41 -1.99 14.63
C ASN A 201 3.00 -1.90 13.15
N ALA A 202 1.84 -1.32 12.90
CA ALA A 202 1.26 -1.03 11.58
C ALA A 202 1.03 0.49 11.39
N ALA A 203 1.89 1.30 12.02
CA ALA A 203 1.73 2.75 12.12
C ALA A 203 2.19 3.54 10.86
N GLY A 204 2.52 2.85 9.76
CA GLY A 204 2.96 3.47 8.50
C GLY A 204 4.20 4.33 8.71
N GLU A 205 4.16 5.59 8.29
CA GLU A 205 5.27 6.54 8.44
C GLU A 205 5.77 6.72 9.88
N ALA A 206 4.89 6.54 10.87
CA ALA A 206 5.23 6.66 12.29
C ALA A 206 5.87 5.38 12.86
N SER A 207 6.01 4.31 12.08
CA SER A 207 6.50 3.02 12.58
C SER A 207 7.93 3.07 13.13
N GLY A 208 8.77 3.96 12.60
CA GLY A 208 10.11 4.19 13.16
C GLY A 208 10.03 4.68 14.62
N GLY A 209 9.23 5.72 14.87
CA GLY A 209 9.02 6.24 16.23
C GLY A 209 8.36 5.23 17.19
N ILE A 210 7.44 4.39 16.70
CA ILE A 210 6.90 3.29 17.52
C ILE A 210 7.98 2.25 17.80
N GLY A 211 8.88 1.98 16.85
CA GLY A 211 10.07 1.15 17.07
C GLY A 211 10.95 1.69 18.20
N ASP A 212 11.24 2.99 18.16
CA ASP A 212 12.05 3.67 19.19
C ASP A 212 11.45 3.52 20.61
N LEU A 213 10.10 3.60 20.74
CA LEU A 213 9.40 3.37 21.99
C LEU A 213 9.58 1.93 22.52
N ALA A 214 9.89 0.98 21.65
CA ALA A 214 10.16 -0.42 21.98
C ALA A 214 11.66 -0.75 22.01
N GLY A 215 12.53 0.20 21.74
CA GLY A 215 13.98 -0.03 21.63
C GLY A 215 14.38 -0.81 20.35
N VAL A 216 13.57 -0.75 19.31
CA VAL A 216 13.80 -1.46 18.03
C VAL A 216 14.01 -0.43 16.91
N ASN A 217 15.19 -0.41 16.31
CA ASN A 217 15.48 0.44 15.17
C ASN A 217 14.81 -0.12 13.90
N ILE A 218 13.89 0.64 13.30
CA ILE A 218 13.19 0.26 12.05
C ILE A 218 13.66 1.23 10.95
N PRO A 219 14.37 0.77 9.90
CA PRO A 219 15.01 1.63 8.92
C PRO A 219 14.02 2.09 7.85
N ILE A 220 12.99 2.83 8.24
CA ILE A 220 12.06 3.47 7.31
C ILE A 220 12.26 4.97 7.30
N VAL A 221 12.06 5.56 6.11
CA VAL A 221 12.19 7.00 5.90
C VAL A 221 10.89 7.51 5.28
N PRO A 222 10.24 8.54 5.86
CA PRO A 222 9.04 9.11 5.28
C PRO A 222 9.37 9.99 4.06
N TYR A 223 8.64 9.78 2.96
CA TYR A 223 8.69 10.65 1.78
C TYR A 223 7.30 11.13 1.44
N ARG A 224 7.17 12.43 1.26
CA ARG A 224 5.92 13.04 0.82
C ARG A 224 5.59 12.61 -0.61
N HIS A 225 4.33 12.22 -0.83
CA HIS A 225 3.79 11.96 -2.15
C HIS A 225 2.50 12.74 -2.37
N GLU A 226 2.41 13.47 -3.48
CA GLU A 226 1.27 14.33 -3.81
C GLU A 226 0.36 13.68 -4.85
N ILE A 227 -0.92 13.92 -4.69
CA ILE A 227 -1.99 13.38 -5.52
C ILE A 227 -2.97 14.51 -5.88
N LEU A 228 -3.60 14.44 -7.06
CA LEU A 228 -4.72 15.31 -7.42
C LEU A 228 -5.93 14.53 -7.93
N VAL A 229 -7.07 15.20 -7.92
CA VAL A 229 -8.31 14.74 -8.54
C VAL A 229 -8.90 15.84 -9.40
N THR A 230 -9.41 15.47 -10.59
CA THR A 230 -10.08 16.38 -11.51
C THR A 230 -11.58 16.40 -11.29
N GLU A 231 -12.26 17.30 -11.97
CA GLU A 231 -13.72 17.21 -12.15
C GLU A 231 -14.10 15.89 -12.86
N PRO A 232 -15.36 15.41 -12.67
CA PRO A 232 -15.85 14.24 -13.37
C PRO A 232 -15.86 14.44 -14.89
N LEU A 233 -15.30 13.49 -15.62
CA LEU A 233 -15.31 13.43 -17.07
C LEU A 233 -16.09 12.20 -17.54
N LYS A 234 -16.52 12.19 -18.80
CA LYS A 234 -17.09 10.96 -19.39
C LYS A 234 -16.06 9.84 -19.31
N PRO A 235 -16.47 8.58 -19.07
CA PRO A 235 -15.55 7.45 -19.02
C PRO A 235 -14.75 7.32 -20.32
N PHE A 236 -13.43 7.24 -20.20
CA PHE A 236 -12.51 7.05 -21.33
C PHE A 236 -11.22 6.30 -20.94
N LEU A 237 -10.94 6.15 -19.64
CA LEU A 237 -9.73 5.53 -19.12
C LEU A 237 -10.12 4.35 -18.24
N ASP A 238 -9.97 3.13 -18.76
CA ASP A 238 -10.28 1.91 -18.03
C ASP A 238 -9.12 1.42 -17.14
N PRO A 239 -7.88 1.28 -17.65
CA PRO A 239 -6.75 0.88 -16.81
C PRO A 239 -6.18 2.03 -15.98
N MET A 240 -5.42 1.66 -14.94
CA MET A 240 -4.41 2.57 -14.39
C MET A 240 -3.28 2.69 -15.39
N VAL A 241 -2.94 3.90 -15.80
CA VAL A 241 -1.81 4.19 -16.70
C VAL A 241 -0.63 4.69 -15.88
N VAL A 242 0.56 4.20 -16.20
CA VAL A 242 1.83 4.58 -15.55
C VAL A 242 2.86 4.93 -16.62
N THR A 243 3.58 6.04 -16.47
CA THR A 243 4.72 6.37 -17.33
C THR A 243 6.03 5.91 -16.67
N MET A 244 6.92 5.28 -17.46
CA MET A 244 8.24 4.86 -16.96
C MET A 244 9.17 6.05 -16.70
N THR A 245 9.07 7.12 -17.50
CA THR A 245 9.95 8.31 -17.43
C THR A 245 9.78 9.10 -16.15
N ASN A 246 8.54 9.51 -15.86
CA ASN A 246 8.24 10.43 -14.74
C ASN A 246 7.52 9.72 -13.59
N LYS A 247 7.29 8.41 -13.70
CA LYS A 247 6.54 7.60 -12.74
C LYS A 247 5.18 8.24 -12.36
N LEU A 248 4.56 8.91 -13.34
CA LEU A 248 3.16 9.31 -13.21
C LEU A 248 2.31 8.05 -13.15
N TYR A 249 1.34 8.03 -12.27
CA TYR A 249 0.23 7.08 -12.34
C TYR A 249 -1.10 7.83 -12.36
N MET A 250 -2.06 7.32 -13.14
CA MET A 250 -3.39 7.92 -13.24
C MET A 250 -4.44 6.87 -13.59
N SER A 251 -5.59 6.96 -12.93
CA SER A 251 -6.78 6.18 -13.24
C SER A 251 -8.01 7.07 -13.30
N GLN A 252 -9.10 6.56 -13.86
CA GLN A 252 -10.39 7.21 -13.79
C GLN A 252 -11.31 6.48 -12.82
N SER A 253 -11.87 7.23 -11.87
CA SER A 253 -12.83 6.69 -10.92
C SER A 253 -14.14 6.29 -11.61
N ILE A 254 -14.97 5.48 -10.94
CA ILE A 254 -16.31 5.13 -11.46
C ILE A 254 -17.25 6.34 -11.57
N ARG A 255 -16.96 7.44 -10.89
CA ARG A 255 -17.73 8.70 -10.98
C ARG A 255 -17.20 9.64 -12.06
N GLY A 256 -16.07 9.27 -12.70
CA GLY A 256 -15.48 9.99 -13.81
C GLY A 256 -14.27 10.86 -13.49
N GLU A 257 -13.95 11.09 -12.22
CA GLU A 257 -12.77 11.89 -11.85
C GLU A 257 -11.48 11.15 -12.22
N LEU A 258 -10.51 11.85 -12.79
CA LEU A 258 -9.14 11.37 -12.87
C LEU A 258 -8.47 11.56 -11.53
N ILE A 259 -7.81 10.52 -11.04
CA ILE A 259 -7.01 10.54 -9.81
C ILE A 259 -5.61 10.01 -10.10
N GLY A 260 -4.59 10.71 -9.62
CA GLY A 260 -3.22 10.30 -9.86
C GLY A 260 -2.17 11.18 -9.20
N GLY A 261 -0.94 10.71 -9.26
CA GLY A 261 0.23 11.37 -8.72
C GLY A 261 1.44 11.21 -9.65
N ILE A 262 2.52 11.89 -9.31
CA ILE A 262 3.79 11.84 -10.02
C ILE A 262 4.93 11.98 -9.04
N SER A 263 5.97 11.15 -9.18
CA SER A 263 7.17 11.23 -8.35
C SER A 263 7.92 12.55 -8.58
N ASP A 264 8.46 13.12 -7.51
CA ASP A 264 9.50 14.16 -7.62
C ASP A 264 10.86 13.57 -7.23
N PRO A 265 11.80 13.39 -8.16
CA PRO A 265 13.12 12.84 -7.84
C PRO A 265 13.96 13.76 -6.94
N LYS A 266 13.51 15.01 -6.71
CA LYS A 266 14.12 15.98 -5.80
C LYS A 266 13.41 16.07 -4.45
N GLU A 267 12.39 15.23 -4.22
CA GLU A 267 11.70 15.20 -2.93
C GLU A 267 12.67 14.72 -1.84
N MET A 268 12.76 15.49 -0.78
CA MET A 268 13.58 15.14 0.39
C MET A 268 12.74 14.40 1.42
N PRO A 269 13.36 13.56 2.26
CA PRO A 269 12.66 12.96 3.38
C PRO A 269 11.87 13.99 4.17
N SER A 270 10.59 13.72 4.39
CA SER A 270 9.69 14.64 5.09
C SER A 270 8.42 13.91 5.55
N ASP A 271 7.94 14.27 6.73
CA ASP A 271 6.63 13.91 7.26
C ASP A 271 5.54 14.95 6.93
N SER A 272 5.87 15.96 6.14
CA SER A 272 4.93 17.01 5.73
C SER A 272 3.86 16.47 4.77
N TRP A 273 2.60 16.84 5.01
CA TRP A 273 1.46 16.51 4.16
C TRP A 273 0.93 17.73 3.39
N THR A 274 1.73 18.77 3.28
CA THR A 274 1.39 19.96 2.47
C THR A 274 1.53 19.66 0.98
N SER A 275 0.50 19.96 0.21
CA SER A 275 0.59 19.93 -1.25
C SER A 275 1.08 21.26 -1.83
N SER A 276 1.65 21.21 -3.04
CA SER A 276 2.34 22.35 -3.66
C SER A 276 1.77 22.70 -5.04
N ILE A 277 1.81 23.98 -5.39
CA ILE A 277 1.45 24.43 -6.74
C ILE A 277 2.42 23.85 -7.79
N ARG A 278 3.68 23.59 -7.43
CA ARG A 278 4.66 22.94 -8.30
C ARG A 278 4.22 21.56 -8.74
N PHE A 279 3.64 20.76 -7.81
CA PHE A 279 3.07 19.48 -8.13
C PHE A 279 1.92 19.60 -9.14
N ALA A 280 0.95 20.51 -8.89
CA ALA A 280 -0.15 20.73 -9.82
C ALA A 280 0.33 21.09 -11.23
N GLN A 281 1.36 21.95 -11.33
CA GLN A 281 1.95 22.33 -12.62
C GLN A 281 2.63 21.14 -13.34
N ARG A 282 3.41 20.33 -12.60
CA ARG A 282 4.06 19.13 -13.17
C ARG A 282 3.03 18.11 -13.60
N MET A 283 2.10 17.78 -12.72
CA MET A 283 1.05 16.80 -13.01
C MET A 283 0.18 17.21 -14.20
N SER A 284 -0.18 18.50 -14.31
CA SER A 284 -0.95 19.01 -15.46
C SER A 284 -0.21 18.86 -16.79
N ARG A 285 1.10 19.11 -16.82
CA ARG A 285 1.92 18.90 -18.04
C ARG A 285 1.91 17.44 -18.45
N GLU A 286 2.09 16.53 -17.52
CA GLU A 286 2.10 15.10 -17.80
C GLU A 286 0.72 14.57 -18.20
N ILE A 287 -0.36 15.07 -17.59
CA ILE A 287 -1.72 14.75 -18.03
C ILE A 287 -1.92 15.19 -19.49
N LEU A 288 -1.50 16.38 -19.85
CA LEU A 288 -1.58 16.89 -21.23
C LEU A 288 -0.62 16.19 -22.19
N HIS A 289 0.50 15.65 -21.69
CA HIS A 289 1.38 14.80 -22.44
C HIS A 289 0.67 13.48 -22.84
N LEU A 290 -0.03 12.86 -21.91
CA LEU A 290 -0.81 11.64 -22.15
C LEU A 290 -2.10 11.91 -22.96
N PHE A 291 -2.82 12.96 -22.58
CA PHE A 291 -4.18 13.27 -23.05
C PHE A 291 -4.32 14.73 -23.44
N PRO A 292 -3.86 15.15 -24.63
CA PRO A 292 -3.85 16.56 -25.06
C PRO A 292 -5.24 17.24 -25.04
N LYS A 293 -6.30 16.46 -25.17
CA LYS A 293 -7.69 16.95 -25.15
C LYS A 293 -8.18 17.41 -23.78
N LEU A 294 -7.42 17.14 -22.71
CA LEU A 294 -7.82 17.48 -21.34
C LEU A 294 -7.43 18.88 -20.87
N GLY A 295 -6.99 19.77 -21.80
CA GLY A 295 -6.54 21.11 -21.45
C GLY A 295 -7.57 22.01 -20.75
N ALA A 296 -8.86 21.70 -20.87
CA ALA A 296 -9.93 22.41 -20.19
C ALA A 296 -10.41 21.74 -18.87
N ALA A 297 -9.89 20.56 -18.53
CA ALA A 297 -10.28 19.84 -17.32
C ALA A 297 -9.81 20.59 -16.07
N ARG A 298 -10.70 20.69 -15.07
CA ARG A 298 -10.43 21.42 -13.83
C ARG A 298 -9.90 20.49 -12.76
N ILE A 299 -8.86 20.92 -12.05
CA ILE A 299 -8.42 20.26 -10.82
C ILE A 299 -9.38 20.67 -9.71
N LEU A 300 -10.06 19.69 -9.08
CA LEU A 300 -10.96 19.96 -7.95
C LEU A 300 -10.22 19.98 -6.63
N ARG A 301 -9.24 19.08 -6.44
CA ARG A 301 -8.51 18.94 -5.19
C ARG A 301 -7.13 18.35 -5.44
N GLN A 302 -6.20 18.75 -4.57
CA GLN A 302 -4.92 18.07 -4.39
C GLN A 302 -4.63 17.88 -2.90
N TRP A 303 -3.86 16.85 -2.59
CA TRP A 303 -3.42 16.55 -1.22
C TRP A 303 -2.10 15.80 -1.26
N ALA A 304 -1.48 15.65 -0.10
CA ALA A 304 -0.29 14.84 0.06
C ALA A 304 -0.50 13.77 1.15
N GLY A 305 0.26 12.71 1.05
CA GLY A 305 0.45 11.67 2.04
C GLY A 305 1.92 11.36 2.21
N SER A 306 2.24 10.45 3.08
CA SER A 306 3.61 10.01 3.31
C SER A 306 3.76 8.53 2.95
N TYR A 307 4.80 8.20 2.21
CA TYR A 307 5.27 6.83 2.01
C TYR A 307 6.26 6.45 3.10
N ASP A 308 6.09 5.30 3.71
CA ASP A 308 7.01 4.68 4.65
C ASP A 308 8.06 3.86 3.87
N VAL A 309 9.09 4.55 3.36
CA VAL A 309 10.05 3.92 2.44
C VAL A 309 11.09 3.11 3.20
N SER A 310 11.16 1.81 2.89
CA SER A 310 12.20 0.89 3.36
C SER A 310 13.44 0.94 2.44
N PRO A 311 14.63 0.50 2.90
CA PRO A 311 15.86 0.58 2.11
C PRO A 311 15.80 -0.18 0.77
N ASP A 312 15.04 -1.26 0.70
CA ASP A 312 14.89 -2.11 -0.49
C ASP A 312 13.53 -1.97 -1.19
N ASN A 313 12.72 -0.97 -0.78
CA ASN A 313 11.38 -0.73 -1.30
C ASN A 313 10.40 -1.91 -1.12
N SER A 314 10.69 -2.85 -0.23
CA SER A 314 9.82 -3.99 0.10
C SER A 314 9.34 -3.89 1.55
N PRO A 315 8.15 -4.39 1.89
CA PRO A 315 7.61 -4.24 3.24
C PRO A 315 8.49 -4.90 4.31
N ILE A 316 8.38 -4.42 5.54
CA ILE A 316 9.01 -5.03 6.71
C ILE A 316 7.91 -5.75 7.48
N LEU A 317 7.95 -7.09 7.46
CA LEU A 317 6.91 -7.96 8.01
C LEU A 317 7.51 -9.02 8.92
N GLY A 318 6.82 -9.40 9.99
CA GLY A 318 7.21 -10.52 10.85
C GLY A 318 7.47 -10.10 12.29
N GLY A 319 7.95 -11.04 13.09
CA GLY A 319 8.36 -10.80 14.47
C GLY A 319 9.76 -10.20 14.56
N VAL A 320 10.06 -9.56 15.68
CA VAL A 320 11.39 -9.04 16.01
C VAL A 320 12.05 -10.00 17.01
N ASP A 321 13.10 -10.71 16.58
CA ASP A 321 13.76 -11.72 17.40
C ASP A 321 14.33 -11.15 18.73
N ALA A 322 14.81 -9.89 18.68
CA ALA A 322 15.33 -9.20 19.86
C ALA A 322 14.24 -8.86 20.89
N LEU A 323 12.97 -8.79 20.48
CA LEU A 323 11.82 -8.45 21.34
C LEU A 323 10.62 -9.36 21.00
N PRO A 324 10.55 -10.58 21.56
CA PRO A 324 9.42 -11.49 21.36
C PRO A 324 8.09 -10.83 21.68
N GLY A 325 7.09 -11.02 20.81
CA GLY A 325 5.77 -10.39 20.92
C GLY A 325 5.66 -9.04 20.18
N PHE A 326 6.77 -8.48 19.69
CA PHE A 326 6.74 -7.29 18.83
C PHE A 326 6.75 -7.70 17.35
N PHE A 327 5.70 -7.33 16.62
CA PHE A 327 5.52 -7.66 15.22
C PHE A 327 5.51 -6.40 14.37
N LEU A 328 6.05 -6.47 13.15
CA LEU A 328 6.14 -5.37 12.21
C LEU A 328 5.27 -5.62 10.98
N ALA A 329 4.55 -4.60 10.56
CA ALA A 329 3.77 -4.56 9.32
C ALA A 329 3.82 -3.13 8.76
N CYS A 330 4.99 -2.72 8.27
CA CYS A 330 5.32 -1.35 7.85
C CYS A 330 6.32 -1.34 6.68
N GLY A 331 6.82 -0.16 6.29
CA GLY A 331 7.85 -0.03 5.25
C GLY A 331 7.34 -0.40 3.86
N TYR A 332 6.09 -0.15 3.56
CA TYR A 332 5.44 -0.58 2.31
C TYR A 332 5.83 0.24 1.08
N SER A 333 6.56 1.32 1.24
CA SER A 333 7.06 2.16 0.14
C SER A 333 5.94 2.57 -0.85
N GLY A 334 4.75 2.90 -0.32
CA GLY A 334 3.58 3.32 -1.09
C GLY A 334 2.64 2.20 -1.57
N HIS A 335 2.96 0.92 -1.32
CA HIS A 335 2.25 -0.22 -1.93
C HIS A 335 1.38 -1.04 -0.95
N GLY A 336 1.25 -0.60 0.31
CA GLY A 336 0.58 -1.36 1.38
C GLY A 336 -0.85 -1.76 1.06
N LEU A 337 -1.63 -0.90 0.39
CA LEU A 337 -3.02 -1.20 0.04
C LEU A 337 -3.12 -2.48 -0.80
N MET A 338 -2.36 -2.57 -1.90
CA MET A 338 -2.51 -3.62 -2.90
C MET A 338 -2.06 -5.01 -2.44
N ILE A 339 -1.27 -5.10 -1.37
CA ILE A 339 -0.79 -6.37 -0.81
C ILE A 339 -1.39 -6.70 0.56
N SER A 340 -2.22 -5.81 1.11
CA SER A 340 -2.76 -5.93 2.46
C SER A 340 -3.52 -7.25 2.74
N PRO A 341 -4.33 -7.83 1.83
CA PRO A 341 -5.06 -9.06 2.14
C PRO A 341 -4.14 -10.24 2.43
N LYS A 342 -3.10 -10.45 1.60
CA LYS A 342 -2.15 -11.55 1.82
C LYS A 342 -1.27 -11.31 3.04
N VAL A 343 -0.82 -10.06 3.22
CA VAL A 343 -0.04 -9.68 4.41
C VAL A 343 -0.84 -9.94 5.67
N GLY A 344 -2.12 -9.52 5.72
CA GLY A 344 -2.99 -9.77 6.87
C GLY A 344 -3.06 -11.24 7.24
N LYS A 345 -3.28 -12.11 6.25
CA LYS A 345 -3.34 -13.56 6.45
C LYS A 345 -2.03 -14.13 7.03
N MET A 346 -0.88 -13.77 6.42
CA MET A 346 0.43 -14.25 6.86
C MET A 346 0.77 -13.79 8.28
N MET A 347 0.51 -12.52 8.59
CA MET A 347 0.78 -11.95 9.91
C MET A 347 -0.14 -12.55 10.98
N ALA A 348 -1.42 -12.76 10.66
CA ALA A 348 -2.35 -13.34 11.60
C ALA A 348 -2.04 -14.82 11.90
N ASP A 349 -1.61 -15.62 10.92
CA ASP A 349 -1.15 -16.99 11.15
C ASP A 349 0.08 -17.02 12.08
N LEU A 350 1.04 -16.11 11.84
CA LEU A 350 2.21 -15.96 12.70
C LEU A 350 1.83 -15.57 14.14
N ILE A 351 0.96 -14.58 14.31
CA ILE A 351 0.62 -13.99 15.63
C ILE A 351 -0.29 -14.92 16.45
N ALA A 352 -1.32 -15.50 15.82
CA ALA A 352 -2.31 -16.31 16.51
C ALA A 352 -1.87 -17.76 16.71
N LYS A 353 -1.15 -18.34 15.75
CA LYS A 353 -0.82 -19.77 15.72
C LYS A 353 0.67 -20.07 15.79
N ASN A 354 1.53 -19.04 15.73
CA ASN A 354 2.98 -19.17 15.54
C ASN A 354 3.36 -19.95 14.27
N GLU A 355 2.50 -19.88 13.25
CA GLU A 355 2.72 -20.48 11.93
C GLU A 355 3.36 -19.46 11.00
N LYS A 356 4.65 -19.62 10.74
CA LYS A 356 5.41 -18.70 9.86
C LYS A 356 5.26 -19.11 8.40
N ASN A 357 4.61 -18.26 7.61
CA ASN A 357 4.61 -18.44 6.16
C ASN A 357 6.05 -18.29 5.62
N PRO A 358 6.52 -19.19 4.73
CA PRO A 358 7.88 -19.14 4.18
C PRO A 358 8.24 -17.79 3.52
N LEU A 359 7.27 -17.10 2.94
CA LEU A 359 7.50 -15.78 2.33
C LEU A 359 7.94 -14.72 3.33
N LEU A 360 7.49 -14.80 4.58
CA LEU A 360 7.86 -13.81 5.62
C LEU A 360 9.36 -13.68 5.82
N GLY A 361 10.11 -14.77 5.66
CA GLY A 361 11.58 -14.76 5.81
C GLY A 361 12.31 -13.78 4.89
N ASN A 362 11.67 -13.37 3.77
CA ASN A 362 12.23 -12.40 2.84
C ASN A 362 11.89 -10.95 3.23
N PHE A 363 10.99 -10.77 4.17
CA PHE A 363 10.48 -9.45 4.59
C PHE A 363 10.80 -9.10 6.04
N GLU A 364 11.46 -9.98 6.79
CA GLU A 364 11.86 -9.73 8.18
C GLU A 364 12.87 -8.59 8.29
N LEU A 365 12.84 -7.91 9.43
CA LEU A 365 13.76 -6.80 9.73
C LEU A 365 15.22 -7.22 9.63
N SER A 366 15.55 -8.44 10.08
CA SER A 366 16.91 -9.00 10.07
C SER A 366 17.55 -9.13 8.68
N ARG A 367 16.75 -9.01 7.59
CA ARG A 367 17.30 -9.03 6.22
C ARG A 367 18.27 -7.87 5.95
N PHE A 368 18.14 -6.76 6.67
CA PHE A 368 19.03 -5.60 6.53
C PHE A 368 20.36 -5.75 7.28
N GLU A 369 20.51 -6.79 8.09
CA GLU A 369 21.75 -7.12 8.80
C GLU A 369 22.68 -8.04 7.98
N LYS A 370 22.15 -8.61 6.88
CA LYS A 370 22.90 -9.55 6.02
C LYS A 370 23.91 -8.80 5.14
N THR A 371 25.09 -9.38 4.96
CA THR A 371 26.20 -8.77 4.21
C THR A 371 25.87 -8.48 2.73
N GLU A 372 25.08 -9.35 2.08
CA GLU A 372 24.70 -9.16 0.66
C GLU A 372 23.52 -8.20 0.47
N GLY A 373 22.84 -7.81 1.55
CA GLY A 373 21.64 -6.97 1.51
C GLY A 373 20.48 -7.59 0.72
N PRO A 374 19.26 -7.11 0.89
CA PRO A 374 18.11 -7.60 0.14
C PRO A 374 18.06 -7.04 -1.29
N ARG A 375 17.47 -7.81 -2.21
CA ARG A 375 17.20 -7.36 -3.58
C ARG A 375 16.18 -6.23 -3.55
N LYS A 376 16.52 -5.10 -4.19
CA LYS A 376 15.66 -3.92 -4.23
C LYS A 376 14.52 -4.10 -5.23
N GLU A 377 13.30 -3.80 -4.82
CA GLU A 377 12.16 -3.65 -5.73
C GLU A 377 12.30 -2.36 -6.53
N THR A 378 12.26 -2.45 -7.86
CA THR A 378 12.52 -1.31 -8.75
C THR A 378 11.28 -0.71 -9.39
N LEU A 379 10.16 -1.45 -9.41
CA LEU A 379 8.91 -0.97 -9.99
C LEU A 379 8.06 -0.22 -8.94
N VAL A 380 8.70 0.67 -8.19
CA VAL A 380 8.05 1.56 -7.24
C VAL A 380 7.52 2.77 -8.00
N ILE A 381 6.23 3.06 -7.80
CA ILE A 381 5.49 4.10 -8.50
C ILE A 381 5.01 5.14 -7.47
N GLY A 382 5.22 6.41 -7.79
CA GLY A 382 4.82 7.51 -6.92
C GLY A 382 5.97 8.22 -6.26
#